data_2719d5b09749ba662cd3731e8878050f
#
_entry.id   2719d5b09749ba662cd3731e8878050f
#
_cell.length_a   1.000
_cell.length_b   1.000
_cell.length_c   1.000
_cell.angle_alpha   90.00
_cell.angle_beta   90.00
_cell.angle_gamma   90.00
#
_symmetry.space_group_name_H-M   'P 1'
#
loop_
_entity.id
_entity.type
_entity.pdbx_description
1 polymer ?
#
loop_
_entity_poly.entity_id
_entity_poly.type
_entity_poly.pdbx_seq_one_letter_code
_entity_poly.pdbx_strand_id
1 'polypeptide(L)'
;MSSTRVLVADANSTDGTREIVLGFRDRLNVSVIRGGMPSVGRNRGAGLADSTYVLFLDADVELADNSLIRRCVEKAQKQQLHCMTTNIICRDGNWVDKAFYAVNDMFQYLSYLHRPFATGMFMLFDRKKFWELGGFHEQILFAEDYRLSQQVARSRFGIVRGGVYTTNRRFKRMGHLRAGWLFLKTGMNYWNEKYFLRDHKYWAEPDNAPPQASA
;
A
#
# COMPACT_ATOMS: atom_id res chain seq x y z
N MET A 1 17.65 22.26 -1.86
CA MET A 1 16.84 21.06 -2.17
C MET A 1 15.73 20.99 -1.13
N SER A 2 14.46 21.11 -1.50
CA SER A 2 13.37 20.89 -0.57
C SER A 2 13.41 19.41 -0.15
N SER A 3 13.58 19.13 1.15
CA SER A 3 13.57 17.76 1.65
C SER A 3 12.17 17.19 1.48
N THR A 4 12.05 15.99 0.92
CA THR A 4 10.76 15.28 0.82
C THR A 4 10.16 15.14 2.22
N ARG A 5 8.91 15.58 2.37
CA ARG A 5 8.18 15.45 3.63
C ARG A 5 7.70 14.01 3.81
N VAL A 6 7.97 13.43 4.96
CA VAL A 6 7.51 12.09 5.35
C VAL A 6 6.47 12.23 6.45
N LEU A 7 5.26 11.73 6.20
CA LEU A 7 4.15 11.73 7.14
C LEU A 7 3.86 10.31 7.59
N VAL A 8 4.08 10.01 8.85
CA VAL A 8 3.78 8.70 9.44
C VAL A 8 2.42 8.77 10.12
N ALA A 9 1.44 8.10 9.51
CA ALA A 9 0.08 8.01 10.04
C ALA A 9 -0.02 6.91 11.10
N ASP A 10 0.16 7.28 12.36
CA ASP A 10 0.17 6.36 13.50
C ASP A 10 -1.23 6.11 14.04
N ALA A 11 -1.64 4.85 14.09
CA ALA A 11 -2.94 4.41 14.58
C ALA A 11 -3.04 4.31 16.12
N ASN A 12 -2.28 5.16 16.83
CA ASN A 12 -2.18 5.17 18.29
C ASN A 12 -1.36 3.99 18.84
N SER A 13 -0.21 3.75 18.25
CA SER A 13 0.74 2.71 18.68
C SER A 13 1.24 2.94 20.10
N THR A 14 1.40 1.84 20.84
CA THR A 14 1.88 1.82 22.24
C THR A 14 3.24 1.12 22.39
N ASP A 15 3.87 0.76 21.28
CA ASP A 15 5.08 -0.08 21.18
C ASP A 15 6.37 0.72 20.91
N GLY A 16 6.35 2.03 21.16
CA GLY A 16 7.52 2.90 20.90
C GLY A 16 7.67 3.34 19.43
N THR A 17 6.72 3.01 18.55
CA THR A 17 6.75 3.40 17.11
C THR A 17 6.96 4.91 16.95
N ARG A 18 6.27 5.76 17.75
CA ARG A 18 6.33 7.21 17.62
C ARG A 18 7.72 7.76 17.97
N GLU A 19 8.32 7.25 19.03
CA GLU A 19 9.65 7.61 19.50
C GLU A 19 10.70 7.25 18.44
N ILE A 20 10.60 6.05 17.87
CA ILE A 20 11.47 5.60 16.78
C ILE A 20 11.36 6.54 15.58
N VAL A 21 10.16 6.88 15.14
CA VAL A 21 9.94 7.79 14.01
C VAL A 21 10.53 9.16 14.28
N LEU A 22 10.30 9.72 15.48
CA LEU A 22 10.81 11.03 15.87
C LEU A 22 12.33 11.07 15.96
N GLY A 23 12.98 9.95 16.26
CA GLY A 23 14.43 9.80 16.24
C GLY A 23 15.07 9.99 14.86
N PHE A 24 14.30 10.01 13.78
CA PHE A 24 14.79 10.28 12.43
C PHE A 24 14.73 11.76 12.02
N ARG A 25 14.26 12.66 12.87
CA ARG A 25 14.08 14.10 12.52
C ARG A 25 15.35 14.80 12.07
N ASP A 26 16.50 14.40 12.59
CA ASP A 26 17.80 14.99 12.20
C ASP A 26 18.20 14.64 10.76
N ARG A 27 17.64 13.57 10.21
CA ARG A 27 17.97 13.05 8.88
C ARG A 27 16.84 13.18 7.86
N LEU A 28 15.61 13.25 8.33
CA LEU A 28 14.40 13.28 7.51
C LEU A 28 13.44 14.37 7.98
N ASN A 29 12.79 15.03 7.04
CA ASN A 29 11.66 15.91 7.35
C ASN A 29 10.44 15.05 7.68
N VAL A 30 10.43 14.43 8.86
CA VAL A 30 9.41 13.47 9.29
C VAL A 30 8.49 14.07 10.35
N SER A 31 7.20 13.76 10.23
CA SER A 31 6.17 14.12 11.20
C SER A 31 5.24 12.95 11.45
N VAL A 32 4.84 12.75 12.70
CA VAL A 32 3.80 11.79 13.08
C VAL A 32 2.45 12.51 13.06
N ILE A 33 1.49 11.92 12.38
CA ILE A 33 0.11 12.39 12.31
C ILE A 33 -0.84 11.31 12.86
N ARG A 34 -2.04 11.70 13.25
CA ARG A 34 -3.05 10.73 13.68
C ARG A 34 -3.47 9.85 12.52
N GLY A 35 -3.26 8.55 12.64
CA GLY A 35 -3.67 7.52 11.70
C GLY A 35 -5.07 6.98 11.99
N GLY A 36 -5.24 5.69 11.81
CA GLY A 36 -6.45 4.92 11.95
C GLY A 36 -6.39 3.70 11.03
N MET A 37 -7.52 3.24 10.52
CA MET A 37 -7.52 2.24 9.43
C MET A 37 -6.72 2.77 8.23
N PRO A 38 -6.12 1.90 7.39
CA PRO A 38 -5.21 2.30 6.33
C PRO A 38 -5.76 3.41 5.41
N SER A 39 -7.01 3.32 4.98
CA SER A 39 -7.68 4.35 4.17
C SER A 39 -7.67 5.72 4.85
N VAL A 40 -8.04 5.75 6.14
CA VAL A 40 -8.12 6.99 6.95
C VAL A 40 -6.74 7.62 7.13
N GLY A 41 -5.75 6.80 7.50
CA GLY A 41 -4.37 7.27 7.69
C GLY A 41 -3.77 7.83 6.40
N ARG A 42 -3.94 7.11 5.30
CA ARG A 42 -3.45 7.52 3.96
C ARG A 42 -4.13 8.80 3.47
N ASN A 43 -5.45 8.91 3.59
CA ASN A 43 -6.19 10.13 3.23
C ASN A 43 -5.73 11.33 4.04
N ARG A 44 -5.56 11.20 5.36
CA ARG A 44 -5.03 12.27 6.21
C ARG A 44 -3.64 12.71 5.80
N GLY A 45 -2.76 11.75 5.51
CA GLY A 45 -1.42 12.05 5.00
C GLY A 45 -1.47 12.81 3.68
N ALA A 46 -2.27 12.36 2.73
CA ALA A 46 -2.46 13.01 1.43
C ALA A 46 -3.07 14.42 1.55
N GLY A 47 -3.96 14.63 2.51
CA GLY A 47 -4.57 15.94 2.78
C GLY A 47 -3.59 16.97 3.33
N LEU A 48 -2.54 16.53 4.03
CA LEU A 48 -1.48 17.37 4.56
C LEU A 48 -0.30 17.56 3.59
N ALA A 49 -0.30 16.84 2.47
CA ALA A 49 0.73 16.95 1.45
C ALA A 49 0.48 18.18 0.57
N ASP A 50 1.56 18.86 0.20
CA ASP A 50 1.59 20.01 -0.71
C ASP A 50 2.34 19.73 -2.02
N SER A 51 2.98 18.56 -2.11
CA SER A 51 3.74 18.10 -3.26
C SER A 51 2.84 17.71 -4.45
N THR A 52 3.42 17.69 -5.66
CA THR A 52 2.73 17.23 -6.88
C THR A 52 2.35 15.76 -6.82
N TYR A 53 3.23 14.94 -6.23
CA TYR A 53 3.03 13.50 -6.07
C TYR A 53 2.97 13.13 -4.60
N VAL A 54 2.14 12.14 -4.27
CA VAL A 54 2.07 11.50 -2.97
C VAL A 54 2.42 10.03 -3.12
N LEU A 55 3.39 9.55 -2.34
CA LEU A 55 3.72 8.13 -2.24
C LEU A 55 3.07 7.56 -0.98
N PHE A 56 2.21 6.57 -1.16
CA PHE A 56 1.73 5.71 -0.10
C PHE A 56 2.67 4.52 0.01
N LEU A 57 3.23 4.33 1.19
CA LEU A 57 4.20 3.28 1.48
C LEU A 57 3.82 2.65 2.83
N ASP A 58 3.68 1.33 2.87
CA ASP A 58 3.44 0.64 4.14
C ASP A 58 4.71 0.66 5.00
N ALA A 59 4.54 0.72 6.32
CA ALA A 59 5.66 0.86 7.26
C ALA A 59 6.50 -0.43 7.40
N ASP A 60 5.99 -1.56 6.91
CA ASP A 60 6.63 -2.87 6.97
C ASP A 60 7.25 -3.31 5.63
N VAL A 61 7.52 -2.36 4.75
CA VAL A 61 8.24 -2.60 3.49
C VAL A 61 9.56 -1.84 3.44
N GLU A 62 10.51 -2.37 2.67
CA GLU A 62 11.82 -1.77 2.40
C GLU A 62 12.02 -1.59 0.90
N LEU A 63 12.54 -0.45 0.47
CA LEU A 63 12.83 -0.22 -0.94
C LEU A 63 13.98 -1.14 -1.40
N ALA A 64 13.80 -1.82 -2.53
CA ALA A 64 14.83 -2.71 -3.06
C ALA A 64 16.06 -1.94 -3.57
N ASP A 65 15.88 -0.70 -3.97
CA ASP A 65 16.97 0.21 -4.35
C ASP A 65 16.64 1.68 -4.07
N ASN A 66 17.65 2.48 -3.79
CA ASN A 66 17.54 3.89 -3.44
C ASN A 66 17.05 4.78 -4.60
N SER A 67 17.04 4.30 -5.82
CA SER A 67 16.62 5.06 -7.01
C SER A 67 15.15 4.83 -7.37
N LEU A 68 14.48 3.87 -6.73
CA LEU A 68 13.12 3.44 -7.08
C LEU A 68 12.12 4.61 -7.10
N ILE A 69 12.08 5.40 -6.03
CA ILE A 69 11.15 6.54 -5.93
C ILE A 69 11.45 7.56 -7.03
N ARG A 70 12.71 7.91 -7.24
CA ARG A 70 13.12 8.84 -8.30
C ARG A 70 12.68 8.36 -9.67
N ARG A 71 12.95 7.10 -10.02
CA ARG A 71 12.52 6.50 -11.30
C ARG A 71 11.01 6.47 -11.47
N CYS A 72 10.26 6.26 -10.38
CA CYS A 72 8.80 6.37 -10.40
C CYS A 72 8.35 7.78 -10.74
N VAL A 73 8.88 8.80 -10.07
CA VAL A 73 8.51 10.21 -10.29
C VAL A 73 8.88 10.64 -11.71
N GLU A 74 10.09 10.35 -12.17
CA GLU A 74 10.55 10.68 -13.53
C GLU A 74 9.67 10.03 -14.60
N LYS A 75 9.32 8.75 -14.43
CA LYS A 75 8.41 8.06 -15.35
C LYS A 75 7.01 8.64 -15.30
N ALA A 76 6.48 8.93 -14.11
CA ALA A 76 5.17 9.53 -13.95
C ALA A 76 5.08 10.90 -14.64
N GLN A 77 6.10 11.75 -14.48
CA GLN A 77 6.20 13.04 -15.15
C GLN A 77 6.28 12.91 -16.67
N LYS A 78 7.23 12.09 -17.14
CA LYS A 78 7.46 11.91 -18.59
C LYS A 78 6.24 11.36 -19.33
N GLN A 79 5.50 10.46 -18.72
CA GLN A 79 4.34 9.78 -19.32
C GLN A 79 3.00 10.33 -18.82
N GLN A 80 3.01 11.38 -17.98
CA GLN A 80 1.81 11.98 -17.38
C GLN A 80 0.91 10.93 -16.70
N LEU A 81 1.52 10.03 -15.93
CA LEU A 81 0.80 8.97 -15.23
C LEU A 81 0.14 9.49 -13.96
N HIS A 82 -1.04 8.97 -13.66
CA HIS A 82 -1.80 9.33 -12.48
C HIS A 82 -1.47 8.43 -11.29
N CYS A 83 -1.17 7.16 -11.55
CA CYS A 83 -0.82 6.17 -10.53
C CYS A 83 0.34 5.29 -11.00
N MET A 84 1.25 5.01 -10.08
CA MET A 84 2.40 4.12 -10.30
C MET A 84 2.49 3.11 -9.16
N THR A 85 2.96 1.91 -9.51
CA THR A 85 3.31 0.87 -8.53
C THR A 85 4.61 0.16 -8.92
N THR A 86 5.04 -0.80 -8.12
CA THR A 86 6.24 -1.60 -8.34
C THR A 86 6.00 -3.06 -7.96
N ASN A 87 6.98 -3.93 -8.22
CA ASN A 87 6.93 -5.33 -7.81
C ASN A 87 7.01 -5.47 -6.29
N ILE A 88 6.48 -6.58 -5.78
CA ILE A 88 6.54 -6.93 -4.36
C ILE A 88 7.37 -8.19 -4.19
N ILE A 89 8.41 -8.13 -3.38
CA ILE A 89 9.39 -9.18 -3.19
C ILE A 89 9.30 -9.70 -1.76
N CYS A 90 8.96 -10.97 -1.58
CA CYS A 90 9.01 -11.59 -0.25
C CYS A 90 10.46 -11.92 0.13
N ARG A 91 11.00 -11.28 1.18
CA ARG A 91 12.38 -11.49 1.62
C ARG A 91 12.55 -12.82 2.35
N ASP A 92 11.74 -13.07 3.37
CA ASP A 92 11.94 -14.13 4.37
C ASP A 92 11.06 -15.36 4.12
N GLY A 93 10.28 -15.35 3.03
CA GLY A 93 9.31 -16.39 2.73
C GLY A 93 9.92 -17.64 2.11
N ASN A 94 9.22 -18.75 2.27
CA ASN A 94 9.48 -19.97 1.52
C ASN A 94 9.08 -19.79 0.03
N TRP A 95 9.24 -20.82 -0.78
CA TRP A 95 8.92 -20.76 -2.20
C TRP A 95 7.42 -20.48 -2.47
N VAL A 96 6.53 -20.94 -1.60
CA VAL A 96 5.07 -20.68 -1.70
C VAL A 96 4.78 -19.21 -1.48
N ASP A 97 5.35 -18.60 -0.43
CA ASP A 97 5.21 -17.17 -0.15
C ASP A 97 5.67 -16.33 -1.35
N LYS A 98 6.85 -16.68 -1.90
CA LYS A 98 7.41 -16.00 -3.07
C LYS A 98 6.54 -16.16 -4.31
N ALA A 99 5.98 -17.35 -4.53
CA ALA A 99 5.06 -17.62 -5.63
C ALA A 99 3.77 -16.78 -5.52
N PHE A 100 3.22 -16.59 -4.32
CA PHE A 100 2.05 -15.73 -4.12
C PHE A 100 2.33 -14.28 -4.53
N TYR A 101 3.48 -13.71 -4.16
CA TYR A 101 3.83 -12.36 -4.59
C TYR A 101 4.17 -12.27 -6.07
N ALA A 102 4.79 -13.30 -6.66
CA ALA A 102 5.01 -13.36 -8.10
C ALA A 102 3.69 -13.40 -8.88
N VAL A 103 2.69 -14.15 -8.39
CA VAL A 103 1.34 -14.16 -8.95
C VAL A 103 0.66 -12.80 -8.80
N ASN A 104 0.82 -12.14 -7.64
CA ASN A 104 0.33 -10.77 -7.46
C ASN A 104 0.94 -9.81 -8.50
N ASP A 105 2.25 -9.85 -8.69
CA ASP A 105 2.95 -9.03 -9.68
C ASP A 105 2.47 -9.34 -11.10
N MET A 106 2.28 -10.62 -11.42
CA MET A 106 1.70 -11.03 -12.71
C MET A 106 0.33 -10.38 -12.92
N PHE A 107 -0.55 -10.39 -11.89
CA PHE A 107 -1.85 -9.72 -11.99
C PHE A 107 -1.70 -8.20 -12.14
N GLN A 108 -0.74 -7.55 -11.49
CA GLN A 108 -0.45 -6.14 -11.71
C GLN A 108 -0.09 -5.87 -13.17
N TYR A 109 0.78 -6.68 -13.79
CA TYR A 109 1.11 -6.53 -15.21
C TYR A 109 -0.07 -6.84 -16.13
N LEU A 110 -0.83 -7.90 -15.87
CA LEU A 110 -2.02 -8.24 -16.65
C LEU A 110 -3.13 -7.17 -16.52
N SER A 111 -3.13 -6.40 -15.45
CA SER A 111 -4.10 -5.34 -15.23
C SER A 111 -4.06 -4.23 -16.29
N TYR A 112 -2.93 -4.07 -17.00
CA TYR A 112 -2.86 -3.21 -18.18
C TYR A 112 -3.86 -3.58 -19.28
N LEU A 113 -4.29 -4.84 -19.35
CA LEU A 113 -5.22 -5.31 -20.38
C LEU A 113 -6.67 -4.94 -20.07
N HIS A 114 -6.99 -4.76 -18.79
CA HIS A 114 -8.37 -4.51 -18.36
C HIS A 114 -8.50 -3.29 -17.46
N ARG A 115 -8.18 -3.39 -16.18
CA ARG A 115 -8.24 -2.31 -15.18
C ARG A 115 -7.01 -2.31 -14.31
N PRO A 116 -6.39 -1.16 -14.06
CA PRO A 116 -5.21 -1.06 -13.21
C PRO A 116 -5.38 -1.75 -11.87
N PHE A 117 -4.31 -2.40 -11.43
CA PHE A 117 -4.21 -2.99 -10.11
C PHE A 117 -2.89 -2.58 -9.47
N ALA A 118 -2.97 -1.97 -8.31
CA ALA A 118 -1.84 -1.66 -7.46
C ALA A 118 -2.14 -2.08 -6.02
N THR A 119 -1.10 -2.44 -5.27
CA THR A 119 -1.20 -2.76 -3.85
C THR A 119 -0.78 -1.57 -3.00
N GLY A 120 -1.40 -1.42 -1.83
CA GLY A 120 -1.12 -0.35 -0.88
C GLY A 120 0.32 -0.31 -0.36
N MET A 121 1.09 -1.39 -0.56
CA MET A 121 2.50 -1.46 -0.16
C MET A 121 3.37 -0.41 -0.84
N PHE A 122 3.06 -0.04 -2.09
CA PHE A 122 3.73 1.03 -2.83
C PHE A 122 2.79 1.58 -3.89
N MET A 123 2.27 2.79 -3.68
CA MET A 123 1.43 3.51 -4.64
C MET A 123 1.85 4.96 -4.71
N LEU A 124 2.41 5.38 -5.85
CA LEU A 124 2.67 6.78 -6.15
C LEU A 124 1.50 7.35 -6.96
N PHE A 125 0.89 8.41 -6.48
CA PHE A 125 -0.19 9.12 -7.17
C PHE A 125 0.20 10.56 -7.51
N ASP A 126 -0.24 11.06 -8.65
CA ASP A 126 -0.48 12.50 -8.83
C ASP A 126 -1.52 12.92 -7.78
N ARG A 127 -1.14 13.85 -6.89
CA ARG A 127 -1.98 14.24 -5.75
C ARG A 127 -3.32 14.84 -6.17
N LYS A 128 -3.34 15.62 -7.25
CA LYS A 128 -4.58 16.21 -7.78
C LYS A 128 -5.51 15.11 -8.28
N LYS A 129 -4.95 14.16 -9.05
CA LYS A 129 -5.71 13.03 -9.60
C LYS A 129 -6.19 12.07 -8.51
N PHE A 130 -5.41 11.87 -7.46
CA PHE A 130 -5.83 11.11 -6.28
C PHE A 130 -7.13 11.67 -5.68
N TRP A 131 -7.20 12.99 -5.51
CA TRP A 131 -8.40 13.64 -4.96
C TRP A 131 -9.55 13.73 -5.95
N GLU A 132 -9.28 13.88 -7.25
CA GLU A 132 -10.31 13.81 -8.30
C GLU A 132 -11.00 12.42 -8.34
N LEU A 133 -10.28 11.35 -7.95
CA LEU A 133 -10.83 10.01 -7.80
C LEU A 133 -11.51 9.77 -6.43
N GLY A 134 -11.54 10.77 -5.55
CA GLY A 134 -12.15 10.71 -4.21
C GLY A 134 -11.26 10.16 -3.11
N GLY A 135 -9.97 9.87 -3.38
CA GLY A 135 -9.06 9.25 -2.41
C GLY A 135 -9.41 7.81 -2.09
N PHE A 136 -8.90 7.29 -0.97
CA PHE A 136 -9.28 5.98 -0.48
C PHE A 136 -10.67 6.02 0.17
N HIS A 137 -11.51 5.05 -0.11
CA HIS A 137 -12.85 4.96 0.47
C HIS A 137 -12.75 4.47 1.93
N GLU A 138 -13.00 5.34 2.90
CA GLU A 138 -12.70 5.09 4.32
C GLU A 138 -13.57 4.00 4.98
N GLN A 139 -14.72 3.67 4.40
CA GLN A 139 -15.56 2.56 4.86
C GLN A 139 -15.12 1.20 4.33
N ILE A 140 -14.20 1.15 3.37
CA ILE A 140 -13.64 -0.09 2.85
C ILE A 140 -12.48 -0.48 3.76
N LEU A 141 -12.65 -1.58 4.51
CA LEU A 141 -11.66 -2.08 5.46
C LEU A 141 -10.61 -3.02 4.83
N PHE A 142 -10.86 -3.48 3.60
CA PHE A 142 -9.98 -4.40 2.88
C PHE A 142 -10.04 -4.14 1.38
N ALA A 143 -8.87 -4.15 0.72
CA ALA A 143 -8.69 -3.91 -0.72
C ALA A 143 -9.16 -2.51 -1.20
N GLU A 144 -9.02 -1.50 -0.35
CA GLU A 144 -9.25 -0.08 -0.65
C GLU A 144 -8.28 0.42 -1.75
N ASP A 145 -7.06 -0.10 -1.75
CA ASP A 145 -6.02 0.14 -2.75
C ASP A 145 -6.42 -0.41 -4.14
N TYR A 146 -6.91 -1.63 -4.16
CA TYR A 146 -7.46 -2.25 -5.37
C TYR A 146 -8.62 -1.44 -5.94
N ARG A 147 -9.59 -1.04 -5.10
CA ARG A 147 -10.74 -0.23 -5.53
C ARG A 147 -10.34 1.13 -6.09
N LEU A 148 -9.39 1.80 -5.47
CA LEU A 148 -8.90 3.09 -5.94
C LEU A 148 -8.12 2.93 -7.25
N SER A 149 -7.20 1.98 -7.34
CA SER A 149 -6.38 1.79 -8.54
C SER A 149 -7.22 1.44 -9.79
N GLN A 150 -8.33 0.71 -9.63
CA GLN A 150 -9.24 0.38 -10.74
C GLN A 150 -9.95 1.58 -11.38
N GLN A 151 -9.99 2.73 -10.71
CA GLN A 151 -10.57 3.96 -11.25
C GLN A 151 -9.59 4.72 -12.15
N VAL A 152 -8.32 4.36 -12.12
CA VAL A 152 -7.29 4.99 -12.96
C VAL A 152 -7.42 4.49 -14.40
N ALA A 153 -7.38 5.42 -15.36
CA ALA A 153 -7.35 5.04 -16.78
C ALA A 153 -6.08 4.24 -17.09
N ARG A 154 -6.18 3.16 -17.86
CA ARG A 154 -5.04 2.28 -18.22
C ARG A 154 -3.85 3.04 -18.80
N SER A 155 -4.12 4.03 -19.67
CA SER A 155 -3.08 4.89 -20.25
C SER A 155 -2.39 5.82 -19.25
N ARG A 156 -2.92 5.93 -18.04
CA ARG A 156 -2.42 6.78 -16.95
C ARG A 156 -1.91 5.97 -15.74
N PHE A 157 -1.79 4.67 -15.90
CA PHE A 157 -1.23 3.77 -14.90
C PHE A 157 0.16 3.30 -15.33
N GLY A 158 1.05 3.09 -14.37
CA GLY A 158 2.39 2.62 -14.65
C GLY A 158 2.94 1.67 -13.59
N ILE A 159 3.81 0.76 -14.03
CA ILE A 159 4.62 -0.08 -13.15
C ILE A 159 6.08 0.27 -13.43
N VAL A 160 6.88 0.48 -12.36
CA VAL A 160 8.31 0.66 -12.49
C VAL A 160 9.03 -0.63 -12.10
N ARG A 161 10.05 -1.01 -12.86
CA ARG A 161 10.89 -2.16 -12.52
C ARG A 161 11.71 -1.86 -11.27
N GLY A 162 11.85 -2.84 -10.41
CA GLY A 162 12.45 -2.76 -9.09
C GLY A 162 11.59 -3.51 -8.12
N GLY A 163 11.41 -3.00 -6.91
CA GLY A 163 10.49 -3.64 -5.97
C GLY A 163 10.58 -3.05 -4.58
N VAL A 164 9.63 -3.47 -3.77
CA VAL A 164 9.69 -3.34 -2.32
C VAL A 164 9.80 -4.72 -1.69
N TYR A 165 10.66 -4.84 -0.70
CA TYR A 165 10.75 -6.05 0.11
C TYR A 165 9.67 -6.02 1.19
N THR A 166 9.00 -7.15 1.37
CA THR A 166 8.06 -7.37 2.47
C THR A 166 8.33 -8.74 3.11
N THR A 167 7.65 -9.03 4.21
CA THR A 167 7.76 -10.28 4.93
C THR A 167 6.59 -11.22 4.65
N ASN A 168 6.71 -12.47 5.07
CA ASN A 168 5.63 -13.45 4.98
C ASN A 168 4.65 -13.40 6.18
N ARG A 169 4.70 -12.35 7.02
CA ARG A 169 3.86 -12.18 8.22
C ARG A 169 2.37 -12.41 7.95
N ARG A 170 1.88 -11.92 6.81
CA ARG A 170 0.48 -12.11 6.38
C ARG A 170 0.12 -13.59 6.23
N PHE A 171 0.98 -14.37 5.56
CA PHE A 171 0.72 -15.79 5.34
C PHE A 171 0.87 -16.61 6.62
N LYS A 172 1.81 -16.23 7.51
CA LYS A 172 1.92 -16.83 8.84
C LYS A 172 0.67 -16.61 9.67
N ARG A 173 0.06 -15.41 9.58
CA ARG A 173 -1.11 -15.05 10.37
C ARG A 173 -2.40 -15.67 9.83
N MET A 174 -2.64 -15.65 8.54
CA MET A 174 -3.94 -16.01 7.96
C MET A 174 -3.92 -17.35 7.20
N GLY A 175 -2.74 -17.87 6.86
CA GLY A 175 -2.55 -19.05 6.02
C GLY A 175 -2.72 -18.76 4.52
N HIS A 176 -2.03 -19.54 3.69
CA HIS A 176 -2.01 -19.34 2.23
C HIS A 176 -3.39 -19.56 1.58
N LEU A 177 -4.11 -20.63 1.99
CA LEU A 177 -5.41 -20.97 1.39
C LEU A 177 -6.45 -19.89 1.65
N ARG A 178 -6.51 -19.38 2.88
CA ARG A 178 -7.45 -18.30 3.24
C ARG A 178 -7.09 -17.00 2.53
N ALA A 179 -5.80 -16.65 2.48
CA ALA A 179 -5.32 -15.46 1.77
C ALA A 179 -5.64 -15.57 0.26
N GLY A 180 -5.29 -16.68 -0.37
CA GLY A 180 -5.54 -16.91 -1.79
C GLY A 180 -7.02 -16.89 -2.15
N TRP A 181 -7.87 -17.55 -1.34
CA TRP A 181 -9.32 -17.51 -1.52
C TRP A 181 -9.89 -16.10 -1.39
N LEU A 182 -9.44 -15.35 -0.39
CA LEU A 182 -9.88 -13.96 -0.20
C LEU A 182 -9.52 -13.08 -1.40
N PHE A 183 -8.29 -13.16 -1.91
CA PHE A 183 -7.86 -12.39 -3.07
C PHE A 183 -8.59 -12.78 -4.33
N LEU A 184 -8.77 -14.09 -4.57
CA LEU A 184 -9.56 -14.59 -5.71
C LEU A 184 -11.00 -14.07 -5.66
N LYS A 185 -11.66 -14.21 -4.50
CA LYS A 185 -13.01 -13.73 -4.29
C LYS A 185 -13.13 -12.22 -4.47
N THR A 186 -12.12 -11.46 -4.04
CA THR A 186 -12.06 -10.01 -4.24
C THR A 186 -11.99 -9.67 -5.73
N GLY A 187 -11.13 -10.34 -6.49
CA GLY A 187 -11.05 -10.18 -7.93
C GLY A 187 -12.36 -10.53 -8.65
N MET A 188 -13.03 -11.60 -8.22
CA MET A 188 -14.32 -12.00 -8.78
C MET A 188 -15.47 -11.06 -8.43
N ASN A 189 -15.33 -10.21 -7.43
CA ASN A 189 -16.35 -9.24 -6.99
C ASN A 189 -15.97 -7.79 -7.30
N TYR A 190 -15.10 -7.56 -8.26
CA TYR A 190 -14.55 -6.22 -8.54
C TYR A 190 -15.61 -5.14 -8.82
N TRP A 191 -16.80 -5.53 -9.32
CA TRP A 191 -17.93 -4.62 -9.58
C TRP A 191 -18.90 -4.46 -8.40
N ASN A 192 -18.80 -5.32 -7.38
CA ASN A 192 -19.78 -5.40 -6.29
C ASN A 192 -19.36 -4.51 -5.12
N GLU A 193 -19.86 -3.29 -5.09
CA GLU A 193 -19.54 -2.34 -4.01
C GLU A 193 -19.93 -2.86 -2.62
N LYS A 194 -21.09 -3.55 -2.50
CA LYS A 194 -21.52 -4.15 -1.23
C LYS A 194 -20.56 -5.20 -0.71
N TYR A 195 -19.79 -5.84 -1.58
CA TYR A 195 -18.73 -6.77 -1.18
C TYR A 195 -17.63 -6.02 -0.42
N PHE A 196 -17.14 -4.90 -0.97
CA PHE A 196 -16.05 -4.13 -0.37
C PHE A 196 -16.43 -3.42 0.92
N LEU A 197 -17.71 -3.10 1.12
CA LEU A 197 -18.20 -2.49 2.36
C LEU A 197 -18.39 -3.49 3.51
N ARG A 198 -18.24 -4.79 3.26
CA ARG A 198 -18.30 -5.81 4.31
C ARG A 198 -16.98 -5.92 5.05
N ASP A 199 -17.03 -6.16 6.35
CA ASP A 199 -15.85 -6.56 7.11
C ASP A 199 -15.48 -8.00 6.78
N HIS A 200 -14.34 -8.17 6.09
CA HIS A 200 -13.76 -9.47 5.76
C HIS A 200 -12.90 -10.05 6.89
N LYS A 201 -12.88 -9.40 8.06
CA LYS A 201 -12.04 -9.73 9.22
C LYS A 201 -10.55 -9.86 8.85
N TYR A 202 -10.13 -9.06 7.88
CA TYR A 202 -8.75 -9.07 7.38
C TYR A 202 -7.76 -8.58 8.44
N TRP A 203 -8.18 -7.61 9.26
CA TRP A 203 -7.38 -7.02 10.33
C TRP A 203 -7.61 -7.67 11.68
N ALA A 204 -8.57 -8.61 11.80
CA ALA A 204 -8.82 -9.33 13.05
C ALA A 204 -7.60 -10.17 13.44
N GLU A 205 -7.26 -10.18 14.71
CA GLU A 205 -6.27 -11.11 15.23
C GLU A 205 -6.80 -12.55 15.15
N PRO A 206 -5.93 -13.56 14.94
CA PRO A 206 -6.34 -14.95 15.03
C PRO A 206 -6.85 -15.23 16.45
N ASP A 207 -7.95 -15.96 16.58
CA ASP A 207 -8.60 -16.31 17.87
C ASP A 207 -7.65 -17.05 18.85
N ASN A 208 -6.45 -17.45 18.44
CA ASN A 208 -5.41 -18.15 19.20
C ASN A 208 -4.06 -17.40 19.24
N ALA A 209 -4.05 -16.09 19.06
CA ALA A 209 -2.80 -15.34 19.26
C ALA A 209 -2.46 -15.38 20.77
N PRO A 210 -1.24 -15.82 21.17
CA PRO A 210 -0.84 -15.71 22.57
C PRO A 210 -0.92 -14.24 22.99
N PRO A 211 -1.33 -13.95 24.25
CA PRO A 211 -1.39 -12.58 24.72
C PRO A 211 -0.01 -11.92 24.46
N GLN A 212 -0.02 -10.76 23.81
CA GLN A 212 1.20 -10.00 23.64
C GLN A 212 1.76 -9.73 25.03
N ALA A 213 2.95 -10.25 25.30
CA ALA A 213 3.62 -9.98 26.56
C ALA A 213 3.78 -8.46 26.68
N SER A 214 3.07 -7.89 27.65
CA SER A 214 3.27 -6.53 28.08
C SER A 214 4.71 -6.42 28.62
N ALA A 215 5.61 -5.85 27.88
CA ALA A 215 6.94 -5.44 28.29
C ALA A 215 6.95 -3.92 28.46
#